data_8af0388b2fd10476648659f16d0719c3
#
_entry.id   8af0388b2fd10476648659f16d0719c3
#
_cell.length_a   1.000
_cell.length_b   1.000
_cell.length_c   1.000
_cell.angle_alpha   90.00
_cell.angle_beta   90.00
_cell.angle_gamma   90.00
#
_symmetry.space_group_name_H-M   'P 1'
#
loop_
_entity.id
_entity.type
_entity.pdbx_description
1 polymer ?
#
loop_
_entity_poly.entity_id
_entity_poly.type
_entity_poly.pdbx_seq_one_letter_code
_entity_poly.pdbx_strand_id
1 'polypeptide(L)'
;MEGEQRQVGANEHGVTRREFPVAAGGIALAAGGSAMAADAPPAGPVEAPSPGGYAPPKFKPAWKKPQVNRGLAQDFVIYAHSDLKMVEELLAKEPALLNASVDWGGGDWETALGGAAHMGRRDIVTFLLSKGARIDLFCAAMLGQ
;
A
#
# COMPACT_ATOMS: atom_id res chain seq x y z
N MET A 1 -39.64 -57.36 2.07
CA MET A 1 -39.83 -56.06 1.48
C MET A 1 -38.49 -55.32 1.60
N GLU A 2 -37.83 -55.26 0.47
CA GLU A 2 -36.45 -54.81 0.31
C GLU A 2 -36.35 -53.30 0.48
N GLY A 3 -35.39 -52.87 1.28
CA GLY A 3 -35.01 -51.47 1.46
C GLY A 3 -33.71 -51.20 0.76
N GLU A 4 -33.81 -50.49 -0.34
CA GLU A 4 -32.76 -50.10 -1.24
C GLU A 4 -31.81 -49.07 -0.58
N GLN A 5 -30.53 -49.45 -0.41
CA GLN A 5 -29.47 -48.55 0.02
C GLN A 5 -28.90 -47.80 -1.20
N ARG A 6 -29.12 -46.51 -1.28
CA ARG A 6 -28.44 -45.64 -2.23
C ARG A 6 -27.01 -45.32 -1.73
N GLN A 7 -26.04 -45.84 -2.42
CA GLN A 7 -24.63 -45.38 -2.32
C GLN A 7 -24.47 -44.01 -2.94
N VAL A 8 -23.97 -43.07 -2.14
CA VAL A 8 -23.49 -41.76 -2.62
C VAL A 8 -22.03 -41.92 -2.98
N GLY A 9 -21.75 -41.84 -4.27
CA GLY A 9 -20.39 -41.88 -4.82
C GLY A 9 -19.59 -40.62 -4.48
N ALA A 10 -18.44 -40.82 -3.86
CA ALA A 10 -17.45 -39.78 -3.66
C ALA A 10 -16.71 -39.50 -4.99
N ASN A 11 -16.75 -38.26 -5.45
CA ASN A 11 -15.96 -37.78 -6.58
C ASN A 11 -14.57 -37.35 -6.08
N GLU A 12 -13.61 -38.24 -6.21
CA GLU A 12 -12.20 -37.94 -6.02
C GLU A 12 -11.64 -37.30 -7.33
N HIS A 13 -11.52 -36.01 -7.36
CA HIS A 13 -10.70 -35.34 -8.38
C HIS A 13 -9.28 -35.20 -7.85
N GLY A 14 -8.47 -36.21 -8.09
CA GLY A 14 -7.02 -36.19 -7.89
C GLY A 14 -6.37 -35.21 -8.85
N VAL A 15 -5.83 -34.12 -8.32
CA VAL A 15 -4.92 -33.24 -9.07
C VAL A 15 -3.54 -33.88 -9.11
N THR A 16 -3.19 -34.49 -10.23
CA THR A 16 -1.86 -35.06 -10.45
C THR A 16 -0.85 -33.93 -10.67
N ARG A 17 0.11 -33.84 -9.76
CA ARG A 17 1.33 -33.04 -9.94
C ARG A 17 2.08 -33.54 -11.19
N ARG A 18 2.20 -32.70 -12.20
CA ARG A 18 3.10 -32.96 -13.33
C ARG A 18 4.53 -32.77 -12.87
N GLU A 19 5.26 -33.86 -12.80
CA GLU A 19 6.71 -33.84 -12.63
C GLU A 19 7.36 -33.49 -13.98
N PHE A 20 8.19 -32.42 -13.97
CA PHE A 20 9.00 -32.07 -15.13
C PHE A 20 10.31 -32.85 -15.07
N PRO A 21 10.74 -33.53 -16.16
CA PRO A 21 12.01 -34.21 -16.18
C PRO A 21 13.16 -33.18 -16.24
N VAL A 22 14.09 -33.28 -15.28
CA VAL A 22 15.36 -32.56 -15.30
C VAL A 22 16.25 -33.25 -16.33
N ALA A 23 16.41 -32.63 -17.48
CA ALA A 23 17.45 -33.07 -18.44
C ALA A 23 18.76 -32.37 -18.07
N ALA A 24 19.73 -33.16 -17.58
CA ALA A 24 21.09 -32.73 -17.41
C ALA A 24 21.77 -32.72 -18.79
N GLY A 25 22.07 -31.53 -19.30
CA GLY A 25 22.85 -31.31 -20.51
C GLY A 25 23.77 -30.12 -20.30
N GLY A 26 25.03 -30.37 -19.93
CA GLY A 26 26.04 -29.33 -19.81
C GLY A 26 26.49 -28.84 -21.18
N ILE A 27 26.39 -27.51 -21.39
CA ILE A 27 27.20 -26.80 -22.38
C ILE A 27 27.67 -25.51 -21.67
N ALA A 28 28.98 -25.50 -21.38
CA ALA A 28 29.66 -24.29 -20.94
C ALA A 28 29.86 -23.39 -22.17
N LEU A 29 29.09 -22.35 -22.31
CA LEU A 29 29.43 -21.20 -23.14
C LEU A 29 29.74 -20.02 -22.21
N ALA A 30 31.02 -19.69 -22.13
CA ALA A 30 31.48 -18.43 -21.60
C ALA A 30 31.07 -17.32 -22.58
N ALA A 31 29.92 -16.71 -22.36
CA ALA A 31 29.55 -15.44 -22.97
C ALA A 31 29.60 -14.40 -21.85
N GLY A 32 30.62 -13.52 -21.91
CA GLY A 32 30.67 -12.31 -21.08
C GLY A 32 29.51 -11.41 -21.42
N GLY A 33 28.35 -11.65 -20.78
CA GLY A 33 27.25 -10.76 -20.73
C GLY A 33 27.48 -9.88 -19.51
N SER A 34 27.72 -8.57 -19.71
CA SER A 34 27.54 -7.58 -18.67
C SER A 34 26.11 -7.76 -18.14
N ALA A 35 25.98 -8.38 -16.97
CA ALA A 35 24.73 -8.34 -16.25
C ALA A 35 24.45 -6.86 -16.00
N MET A 36 23.45 -6.32 -16.69
CA MET A 36 22.84 -5.07 -16.31
C MET A 36 22.42 -5.29 -14.87
N ALA A 37 23.14 -4.66 -13.96
CA ALA A 37 22.73 -4.61 -12.58
C ALA A 37 21.31 -4.04 -12.60
N ALA A 38 20.32 -4.84 -12.28
CA ALA A 38 18.98 -4.35 -12.05
C ALA A 38 19.15 -3.27 -10.97
N ASP A 39 18.86 -2.03 -11.32
CA ASP A 39 18.95 -0.92 -10.37
C ASP A 39 18.19 -1.32 -9.12
N ALA A 40 18.89 -1.39 -8.00
CA ALA A 40 18.24 -1.63 -6.72
C ALA A 40 17.15 -0.55 -6.53
N PRO A 41 15.96 -0.92 -6.07
CA PRO A 41 14.93 0.08 -5.82
C PRO A 41 15.49 1.17 -4.92
N PRO A 42 15.13 2.45 -5.15
CA PRO A 42 15.65 3.55 -4.36
C PRO A 42 15.36 3.33 -2.87
N ALA A 43 16.34 3.60 -2.02
CA ALA A 43 16.29 3.38 -0.57
C ALA A 43 15.31 4.32 0.18
N GLY A 44 14.48 5.07 -0.53
CA GLY A 44 13.53 6.03 0.04
C GLY A 44 12.69 6.70 -1.03
N PRO A 45 11.82 7.65 -0.65
CA PRO A 45 10.98 8.37 -1.59
C PRO A 45 11.83 9.22 -2.54
N VAL A 46 11.83 8.85 -3.81
CA VAL A 46 12.49 9.58 -4.90
C VAL A 46 11.41 10.19 -5.77
N GLU A 47 11.48 11.52 -5.96
CA GLU A 47 10.57 12.17 -6.89
C GLU A 47 10.87 11.75 -8.33
N ALA A 48 9.84 11.34 -9.04
CA ALA A 48 9.95 11.18 -10.47
C ALA A 48 10.29 12.52 -11.14
N PRO A 49 11.13 12.52 -12.18
CA PRO A 49 11.44 13.76 -12.89
C PRO A 49 10.18 14.37 -13.50
N SER A 50 10.05 15.69 -13.41
CA SER A 50 8.96 16.40 -14.09
C SER A 50 9.05 16.14 -15.60
N PRO A 51 7.95 15.73 -16.25
CA PRO A 51 7.94 15.49 -17.69
C PRO A 51 8.28 16.74 -18.52
N GLY A 52 8.14 17.94 -17.96
CA GLY A 52 8.34 19.18 -18.67
C GLY A 52 7.38 19.38 -19.86
N GLY A 53 7.68 20.32 -20.74
CA GLY A 53 6.96 20.47 -22.02
C GLY A 53 5.54 21.01 -21.98
N TYR A 54 5.01 21.40 -20.80
CA TYR A 54 3.71 22.02 -20.64
C TYR A 54 3.82 23.50 -20.23
N ALA A 55 2.82 24.30 -20.58
CA ALA A 55 2.77 25.70 -20.16
C ALA A 55 2.58 25.81 -18.64
N PRO A 56 3.34 26.67 -17.93
CA PRO A 56 3.16 26.85 -16.50
C PRO A 56 1.73 27.35 -16.18
N PRO A 57 1.19 26.98 -15.01
CA PRO A 57 -0.12 27.47 -14.60
C PRO A 57 -0.15 29.00 -14.53
N LYS A 58 -1.19 29.60 -15.04
CA LYS A 58 -1.40 31.07 -14.95
C LYS A 58 -1.71 31.53 -13.53
N PHE A 59 -2.31 30.65 -12.74
CA PHE A 59 -2.63 30.90 -11.34
C PHE A 59 -1.43 30.58 -10.45
N LYS A 60 -1.07 31.53 -9.59
CA LYS A 60 -0.05 31.34 -8.55
C LYS A 60 -0.76 31.19 -7.19
N PRO A 61 -0.58 30.07 -6.47
CA PRO A 61 -1.18 29.90 -5.15
C PRO A 61 -0.57 30.91 -4.15
N ALA A 62 -1.41 31.43 -3.26
CA ALA A 62 -0.95 32.24 -2.15
C ALA A 62 -0.55 31.32 -0.99
N TRP A 63 0.73 31.06 -0.85
CA TRP A 63 1.29 30.29 0.26
C TRP A 63 1.19 31.10 1.56
N LYS A 64 0.25 30.73 2.43
CA LYS A 64 0.05 31.42 3.72
C LYS A 64 0.86 30.83 4.86
N LYS A 65 1.29 29.59 4.73
CA LYS A 65 2.03 28.83 5.75
C LYS A 65 3.03 27.91 5.07
N PRO A 66 4.12 27.51 5.75
CA PRO A 66 5.01 26.47 5.26
C PRO A 66 4.24 25.18 4.97
N GLN A 67 4.74 24.39 4.02
CA GLN A 67 4.24 23.05 3.79
C GLN A 67 4.63 22.14 4.96
N VAL A 68 3.79 21.12 5.23
CA VAL A 68 4.14 20.07 6.17
C VAL A 68 5.39 19.34 5.68
N ASN A 69 6.29 19.01 6.61
CA ASN A 69 7.48 18.23 6.26
C ASN A 69 7.08 16.86 5.71
N ARG A 70 7.62 16.50 4.52
CA ARG A 70 7.27 15.25 3.83
C ARG A 70 7.63 14.01 4.64
N GLY A 71 8.81 13.99 5.28
CA GLY A 71 9.20 12.88 6.13
C GLY A 71 8.27 12.70 7.32
N LEU A 72 7.87 13.81 7.96
CA LEU A 72 6.92 13.77 9.05
C LEU A 72 5.53 13.27 8.61
N ALA A 73 5.07 13.69 7.42
CA ALA A 73 3.82 13.18 6.83
C ALA A 73 3.90 11.68 6.57
N GLN A 74 5.02 11.21 6.03
CA GLN A 74 5.28 9.79 5.79
C GLN A 74 5.29 9.00 7.09
N ASP A 75 6.03 9.44 8.10
CA ASP A 75 6.08 8.78 9.41
C ASP A 75 4.69 8.69 10.04
N PHE A 76 3.90 9.75 9.95
CA PHE A 76 2.53 9.78 10.48
C PHE A 76 1.63 8.74 9.80
N VAL A 77 1.70 8.60 8.47
CA VAL A 77 0.93 7.59 7.74
C VAL A 77 1.43 6.19 8.08
N ILE A 78 2.75 5.97 8.19
CA ILE A 78 3.33 4.68 8.61
C ILE A 78 2.81 4.28 10.00
N TYR A 79 2.87 5.17 10.97
CA TYR A 79 2.40 4.88 12.33
C TYR A 79 0.90 4.61 12.39
N ALA A 80 0.12 5.22 11.50
CA ALA A 80 -1.32 4.97 11.44
C ALA A 80 -1.68 3.51 11.09
N HIS A 81 -0.77 2.73 10.54
CA HIS A 81 -0.99 1.30 10.31
C HIS A 81 -0.96 0.47 11.60
N SER A 82 -0.30 0.95 12.67
CA SER A 82 -0.02 0.07 13.81
C SER A 82 0.06 0.74 15.19
N ASP A 83 0.34 2.04 15.29
CA ASP A 83 0.70 2.69 16.55
C ASP A 83 -0.16 3.94 16.84
N LEU A 84 -1.25 3.75 17.59
CA LEU A 84 -2.13 4.82 18.00
C LEU A 84 -1.40 5.90 18.81
N LYS A 85 -0.49 5.50 19.71
CA LYS A 85 0.22 6.44 20.58
C LYS A 85 1.07 7.42 19.76
N MET A 86 1.81 6.91 18.78
CA MET A 86 2.60 7.77 17.90
C MET A 86 1.73 8.67 17.04
N VAL A 87 0.58 8.18 16.56
CA VAL A 87 -0.39 9.01 15.83
C VAL A 87 -0.89 10.16 16.71
N GLU A 88 -1.24 9.90 17.97
CA GLU A 88 -1.68 10.92 18.92
C GLU A 88 -0.57 11.95 19.18
N GLU A 89 0.65 11.50 19.45
CA GLU A 89 1.80 12.36 19.71
C GLU A 89 2.15 13.28 18.54
N LEU A 90 2.21 12.72 17.33
CA LEU A 90 2.55 13.48 16.13
C LEU A 90 1.46 14.48 15.76
N LEU A 91 0.21 14.07 15.84
CA LEU A 91 -0.92 14.95 15.54
C LEU A 91 -1.04 16.09 16.55
N ALA A 92 -0.69 15.87 17.82
CA ALA A 92 -0.66 16.92 18.83
C ALA A 92 0.44 17.96 18.55
N LYS A 93 1.59 17.53 18.01
CA LYS A 93 2.72 18.42 17.64
C LYS A 93 2.47 19.17 16.34
N GLU A 94 1.87 18.52 15.35
CA GLU A 94 1.59 19.08 14.03
C GLU A 94 0.16 18.73 13.58
N PRO A 95 -0.83 19.55 13.94
CA PRO A 95 -2.24 19.28 13.58
C PRO A 95 -2.52 19.25 12.07
N ALA A 96 -1.64 19.82 11.24
CA ALA A 96 -1.79 19.81 9.79
C ALA A 96 -1.58 18.40 9.18
N LEU A 97 -1.06 17.44 9.96
CA LEU A 97 -0.92 16.04 9.55
C LEU A 97 -2.26 15.32 9.36
N LEU A 98 -3.34 15.79 9.98
CA LEU A 98 -4.62 15.06 10.05
C LEU A 98 -5.11 14.49 8.71
N ASN A 99 -4.94 15.26 7.63
CA ASN A 99 -5.32 14.86 6.27
C ASN A 99 -4.12 14.84 5.31
N ALA A 100 -2.91 14.73 5.83
CA ALA A 100 -1.74 14.55 5.00
C ALA A 100 -1.82 13.20 4.27
N SER A 101 -1.28 13.16 3.06
CA SER A 101 -1.19 11.95 2.26
C SER A 101 0.25 11.72 1.79
N VAL A 102 0.58 10.48 1.54
CA VAL A 102 1.88 10.02 1.04
C VAL A 102 1.67 9.29 -0.27
N ASP A 103 2.53 9.54 -1.24
CA ASP A 103 2.66 8.72 -2.44
C ASP A 103 3.68 7.62 -2.18
N TRP A 104 3.21 6.38 -2.12
CA TRP A 104 4.07 5.20 -1.94
C TRP A 104 4.86 4.85 -3.21
N GLY A 105 4.56 5.51 -4.29
CA GLY A 105 5.18 5.39 -5.59
C GLY A 105 4.17 5.18 -6.70
N GLY A 106 4.45 5.78 -7.86
CA GLY A 106 3.58 5.64 -9.02
C GLY A 106 2.18 6.26 -8.90
N GLY A 107 1.97 7.13 -7.91
CA GLY A 107 0.67 7.77 -7.67
C GLY A 107 -0.24 6.97 -6.71
N ASP A 108 0.31 6.03 -5.96
CA ASP A 108 -0.39 5.31 -4.90
C ASP A 108 -0.46 6.17 -3.63
N TRP A 109 -1.48 7.03 -3.59
CA TRP A 109 -1.68 7.99 -2.52
C TRP A 109 -2.47 7.43 -1.36
N GLU A 110 -1.93 7.54 -0.16
CA GLU A 110 -2.56 7.07 1.05
C GLU A 110 -2.56 8.14 2.16
N THR A 111 -3.67 8.19 2.92
CA THR A 111 -3.80 9.01 4.14
C THR A 111 -3.60 8.15 5.39
N ALA A 112 -3.32 8.78 6.54
CA ALA A 112 -3.29 8.05 7.81
C ALA A 112 -4.62 7.34 8.12
N LEU A 113 -5.76 7.93 7.76
CA LEU A 113 -7.06 7.29 7.92
C LEU A 113 -7.20 6.07 7.00
N GLY A 114 -6.74 6.15 5.74
CA GLY A 114 -6.71 5.04 4.79
C GLY A 114 -5.85 3.88 5.30
N GLY A 115 -4.63 4.16 5.75
CA GLY A 115 -3.71 3.19 6.33
C GLY A 115 -4.31 2.46 7.54
N ALA A 116 -4.90 3.21 8.48
CA ALA A 116 -5.59 2.62 9.61
C ALA A 116 -6.78 1.76 9.21
N ALA A 117 -7.54 2.19 8.19
CA ALA A 117 -8.74 1.49 7.72
C ALA A 117 -8.41 0.14 7.09
N HIS A 118 -7.46 0.09 6.14
CA HIS A 118 -7.13 -1.17 5.48
C HIS A 118 -6.43 -2.16 6.41
N MET A 119 -5.77 -1.67 7.46
CA MET A 119 -5.19 -2.52 8.53
C MET A 119 -6.23 -2.95 9.58
N GLY A 120 -7.48 -2.50 9.48
CA GLY A 120 -8.52 -2.82 10.44
C GLY A 120 -8.32 -2.18 11.83
N ARG A 121 -7.49 -1.13 11.94
CA ARG A 121 -7.19 -0.42 13.19
C ARG A 121 -8.33 0.53 13.57
N ARG A 122 -9.42 -0.04 14.07
CA ARG A 122 -10.61 0.73 14.48
C ARG A 122 -10.33 1.78 15.55
N ASP A 123 -9.38 1.52 16.42
CA ASP A 123 -8.90 2.46 17.44
C ASP A 123 -8.35 3.75 16.82
N ILE A 124 -7.41 3.60 15.86
CA ILE A 124 -6.81 4.72 15.15
C ILE A 124 -7.84 5.43 14.26
N VAL A 125 -8.68 4.67 13.54
CA VAL A 125 -9.77 5.24 12.73
C VAL A 125 -10.70 6.08 13.57
N THR A 126 -11.18 5.56 14.71
CA THR A 126 -12.07 6.29 15.62
C THR A 126 -11.40 7.57 16.14
N PHE A 127 -10.13 7.49 16.52
CA PHE A 127 -9.38 8.67 16.96
C PHE A 127 -9.28 9.73 15.86
N LEU A 128 -8.82 9.36 14.66
CA LEU A 128 -8.66 10.30 13.54
C LEU A 128 -9.98 10.95 13.12
N LEU A 129 -11.07 10.18 13.06
CA LEU A 129 -12.40 10.71 12.78
C LEU A 129 -12.88 11.67 13.87
N SER A 130 -12.59 11.40 15.15
CA SER A 130 -12.91 12.32 16.26
C SER A 130 -12.17 13.66 16.14
N LYS A 131 -11.03 13.68 15.44
CA LYS A 131 -10.26 14.90 15.13
C LYS A 131 -10.72 15.60 13.85
N GLY A 132 -11.66 15.02 13.10
CA GLY A 132 -12.20 15.58 11.87
C GLY A 132 -11.45 15.15 10.62
N ALA A 133 -10.79 14.00 10.62
CA ALA A 133 -10.22 13.41 9.41
C ALA A 133 -11.31 13.19 8.35
N ARG A 134 -10.95 13.39 7.08
CA ARG A 134 -11.87 13.19 5.95
C ARG A 134 -12.05 11.71 5.70
N ILE A 135 -13.30 11.26 5.82
CA ILE A 135 -13.64 9.87 5.51
C ILE A 135 -13.51 9.61 4.01
N ASP A 136 -12.92 8.49 3.64
CA ASP A 136 -12.91 7.97 2.29
C ASP A 136 -13.83 6.72 2.16
N LEU A 137 -14.02 6.25 0.94
CA LEU A 137 -14.90 5.11 0.66
C LEU A 137 -14.44 3.83 1.38
N PHE A 138 -13.14 3.59 1.46
CA PHE A 138 -12.59 2.38 2.09
C PHE A 138 -12.80 2.40 3.59
N CYS A 139 -12.58 3.55 4.21
CA CYS A 139 -12.85 3.74 5.64
C CYS A 139 -14.35 3.60 5.95
N ALA A 140 -15.24 4.17 5.13
CA ALA A 140 -16.67 4.02 5.30
C ALA A 140 -17.09 2.54 5.20
N ALA A 141 -16.60 1.82 4.21
CA ALA A 141 -16.85 0.39 4.04
C ALA A 141 -16.34 -0.44 5.24
N MET A 142 -15.15 -0.15 5.76
CA MET A 142 -14.60 -0.82 6.94
C MET A 142 -15.48 -0.59 8.19
N LEU A 143 -16.11 0.58 8.30
CA LEU A 143 -17.03 0.93 9.38
C LEU A 143 -18.44 0.36 9.19
N GLY A 144 -18.77 -0.17 7.99
CA GLY A 144 -20.08 -0.68 7.65
C GLY A 144 -21.11 0.42 7.37
N GLN A 145 -20.66 1.56 6.84
CA GLN A 145 -21.50 2.71 6.49
C GLN A 145 -21.88 2.72 5.02
#